data_c1a838f7c361d82b26af45493c800465
#
_entry.id   c1a838f7c361d82b26af45493c800465
#
_cell.length_a   1.000
_cell.length_b   1.000
_cell.length_c   1.000
_cell.angle_alpha   90.00
_cell.angle_beta   90.00
_cell.angle_gamma   90.00
#
_symmetry.space_group_name_H-M   'P 1'
#
loop_
_entity.id
_entity.type
_entity.pdbx_description
1 polymer ?
#
loop_
_entity_poly.entity_id
_entity_poly.type
_entity_poly.pdbx_seq_one_letter_code
_entity_poly.pdbx_strand_id
1 'polypeptide(L)'
;IKNILGDLKDQDVSFLKLQNLKLGDSRIIKNKEAIIKLVAHYIVNEKNQQGLPINEVSRFHLGNGAIVDDIIVNANISETGFKRSFGVMVNYLYELKNIEKNHEDYMNNNKTTVSNKVKKYLNN
;
A
#
# COMPACT_ATOMS: atom_id res chain seq x y z
N ILE A 1 -11.05 -7.77 8.66
CA ILE A 1 -9.98 -6.98 8.03
C ILE A 1 -10.61 -5.74 7.41
N LYS A 2 -10.16 -4.58 7.82
CA LYS A 2 -10.47 -3.36 7.10
C LYS A 2 -9.79 -3.42 5.74
N ASN A 3 -10.51 -3.10 4.70
CA ASN A 3 -9.90 -3.00 3.38
C ASN A 3 -9.19 -1.65 3.23
N ILE A 4 -8.30 -1.55 2.26
CA ILE A 4 -7.53 -0.33 2.02
C ILE A 4 -8.44 0.86 1.79
N LEU A 5 -9.54 0.66 1.07
CA LEU A 5 -10.51 1.71 0.78
C LEU A 5 -11.12 2.31 2.06
N GLY A 6 -11.54 1.47 2.99
CA GLY A 6 -12.09 1.92 4.27
C GLY A 6 -11.09 2.71 5.09
N ASP A 7 -9.86 2.22 5.16
CA ASP A 7 -8.79 2.88 5.91
C ASP A 7 -8.45 4.26 5.31
N LEU A 8 -8.37 4.35 4.00
CA LEU A 8 -8.05 5.60 3.31
C LEU A 8 -9.15 6.65 3.49
N LYS A 9 -10.41 6.24 3.51
CA LYS A 9 -11.52 7.16 3.73
C LYS A 9 -11.45 7.86 5.08
N ASP A 10 -10.93 7.19 6.08
CA ASP A 10 -10.83 7.76 7.42
C ASP A 10 -9.71 8.79 7.54
N GLN A 11 -8.77 8.82 6.57
CA GLN A 11 -7.55 9.62 6.67
C GLN A 11 -7.48 10.83 5.76
N ASP A 12 -8.19 10.82 4.65
CA ASP A 12 -8.09 11.89 3.67
C ASP A 12 -9.44 12.29 3.14
N VAL A 13 -9.82 13.56 3.39
CA VAL A 13 -11.09 14.11 2.95
C VAL A 13 -11.20 14.13 1.43
N SER A 14 -10.07 14.35 0.72
CA SER A 14 -10.08 14.38 -0.74
C SER A 14 -10.47 13.04 -1.35
N PHE A 15 -10.21 11.96 -0.63
CA PHE A 15 -10.58 10.63 -1.05
C PHE A 15 -12.09 10.43 -1.08
N LEU A 16 -12.85 11.19 -0.29
CA LEU A 16 -14.30 11.11 -0.28
C LEU A 16 -14.91 11.44 -1.64
N LYS A 17 -14.21 12.24 -2.45
CA LYS A 17 -14.65 12.57 -3.81
C LYS A 17 -14.62 11.34 -4.73
N LEU A 18 -13.92 10.29 -4.32
CA LEU A 18 -13.79 9.06 -5.08
C LEU A 18 -14.79 7.99 -4.64
N GLN A 19 -15.67 8.28 -3.67
CA GLN A 19 -16.62 7.28 -3.12
C GLN A 19 -17.55 6.66 -4.14
N ASN A 20 -17.92 7.41 -5.17
CA ASN A 20 -18.87 6.96 -6.18
C ASN A 20 -18.21 6.32 -7.39
N LEU A 21 -16.92 5.98 -7.27
CA LEU A 21 -16.20 5.32 -8.35
C LEU A 21 -16.76 3.92 -8.61
N LYS A 22 -16.81 3.58 -9.88
CA LYS A 22 -17.20 2.26 -10.34
C LYS A 22 -15.99 1.53 -10.91
N LEU A 23 -16.09 0.21 -10.97
CA LEU A 23 -15.06 -0.61 -11.60
C LEU A 23 -14.75 -0.09 -13.00
N GLY A 24 -13.47 0.18 -13.28
CA GLY A 24 -13.03 0.70 -14.57
C GLY A 24 -13.34 2.18 -14.81
N ASP A 25 -13.75 2.91 -13.77
CA ASP A 25 -14.06 4.32 -13.88
C ASP A 25 -12.82 5.13 -14.30
N SER A 26 -12.99 6.00 -15.30
CA SER A 26 -11.89 6.81 -15.83
C SER A 26 -11.28 7.75 -14.78
N ARG A 27 -12.03 8.10 -13.73
CA ARG A 27 -11.52 8.94 -12.64
C ARG A 27 -10.40 8.27 -11.87
N ILE A 28 -10.33 6.93 -11.85
CA ILE A 28 -9.23 6.21 -11.23
C ILE A 28 -7.93 6.54 -11.96
N ILE A 29 -7.95 6.52 -13.29
CA ILE A 29 -6.77 6.83 -14.10
C ILE A 29 -6.39 8.31 -13.96
N LYS A 30 -7.37 9.21 -13.96
CA LYS A 30 -7.13 10.64 -13.80
C LYS A 30 -6.50 10.99 -12.45
N ASN A 31 -6.83 10.21 -11.42
CA ASN A 31 -6.33 10.42 -10.05
C ASN A 31 -5.27 9.41 -9.66
N LYS A 32 -4.66 8.74 -10.64
CA LYS A 32 -3.69 7.67 -10.41
C LYS A 32 -2.58 8.06 -9.46
N GLU A 33 -1.94 9.20 -9.66
CA GLU A 33 -0.85 9.67 -8.81
C GLU A 33 -1.31 9.88 -7.37
N ALA A 34 -2.44 10.53 -7.20
CA ALA A 34 -2.98 10.80 -5.87
C ALA A 34 -3.30 9.49 -5.13
N ILE A 35 -3.89 8.54 -5.84
CA ILE A 35 -4.22 7.23 -5.25
C ILE A 35 -2.96 6.49 -4.86
N ILE A 36 -1.95 6.47 -5.72
CA ILE A 36 -0.67 5.80 -5.46
C ILE A 36 0.00 6.41 -4.22
N LYS A 37 0.05 7.73 -4.12
CA LYS A 37 0.64 8.41 -2.96
C LYS A 37 -0.10 8.09 -1.68
N LEU A 38 -1.42 8.10 -1.70
CA LEU A 38 -2.22 7.75 -0.53
C LEU A 38 -1.95 6.33 -0.08
N VAL A 39 -1.92 5.38 -1.00
CA VAL A 39 -1.66 3.98 -0.67
C VAL A 39 -0.24 3.82 -0.14
N ALA A 40 0.76 4.48 -0.76
CA ALA A 40 2.14 4.42 -0.29
C ALA A 40 2.25 4.91 1.16
N HIS A 41 1.67 6.05 1.47
CA HIS A 41 1.67 6.58 2.84
C HIS A 41 0.93 5.67 3.81
N TYR A 42 -0.18 5.09 3.37
CA TYR A 42 -0.92 4.15 4.19
C TYR A 42 -0.07 2.91 4.54
N ILE A 43 0.55 2.30 3.54
CA ILE A 43 1.33 1.08 3.73
C ILE A 43 2.56 1.33 4.59
N VAL A 44 3.25 2.46 4.38
CA VAL A 44 4.55 2.72 5.00
C VAL A 44 4.43 3.50 6.31
N ASN A 45 3.56 4.47 6.37
CA ASN A 45 3.53 5.43 7.50
C ASN A 45 2.44 5.14 8.53
N GLU A 46 1.37 4.46 8.15
CA GLU A 46 0.31 4.14 9.11
C GLU A 46 0.71 2.91 9.93
N LYS A 47 0.82 3.11 11.23
CA LYS A 47 1.34 2.11 12.15
C LYS A 47 0.30 1.73 13.20
N ASN A 48 0.35 0.48 13.65
CA ASN A 48 -0.43 0.03 14.79
C ASN A 48 0.29 0.43 16.09
N GLN A 49 -0.24 0.01 17.23
CA GLN A 49 0.32 0.36 18.54
C GLN A 49 1.73 -0.20 18.75
N GLN A 50 2.11 -1.24 18.01
CA GLN A 50 3.43 -1.87 18.12
C GLN A 50 4.45 -1.25 17.16
N GLY A 51 4.07 -0.23 16.40
CA GLY A 51 4.95 0.40 15.43
C GLY A 51 5.10 -0.35 14.12
N LEU A 52 4.20 -1.28 13.85
CA LEU A 52 4.17 -2.08 12.63
C LEU A 52 3.09 -1.59 11.68
N PRO A 53 3.17 -1.88 10.37
CA PRO A 53 2.13 -1.46 9.44
C PRO A 53 0.75 -1.91 9.86
N ILE A 54 -0.23 -1.05 9.70
CA ILE A 54 -1.63 -1.38 9.99
C ILE A 54 -2.12 -2.48 9.06
N ASN A 55 -1.69 -2.45 7.79
CA ASN A 55 -2.14 -3.44 6.82
C ASN A 55 -1.57 -4.82 7.13
N GLU A 56 -2.46 -5.78 7.31
CA GLU A 56 -2.12 -7.13 7.73
C GLU A 56 -1.29 -7.88 6.68
N VAL A 57 -1.62 -7.71 5.40
CA VAL A 57 -0.88 -8.32 4.30
C VAL A 57 0.54 -7.76 4.25
N SER A 58 0.70 -6.47 4.47
CA SER A 58 2.02 -5.84 4.55
C SER A 58 2.85 -6.43 5.67
N ARG A 59 2.26 -6.60 6.86
CA ARG A 59 2.96 -7.23 7.98
C ARG A 59 3.46 -8.62 7.64
N PHE A 60 2.64 -9.40 6.94
CA PHE A 60 3.03 -10.75 6.53
C PHE A 60 4.27 -10.74 5.62
N HIS A 61 4.22 -9.96 4.56
CA HIS A 61 5.33 -9.93 3.59
C HIS A 61 6.60 -9.29 4.15
N LEU A 62 6.45 -8.16 4.83
CA LEU A 62 7.61 -7.47 5.41
C LEU A 62 8.25 -8.30 6.52
N GLY A 63 7.43 -9.00 7.31
CA GLY A 63 7.95 -9.92 8.33
C GLY A 63 8.74 -11.07 7.74
N ASN A 64 8.50 -11.43 6.49
CA ASN A 64 9.25 -12.46 5.78
C ASN A 64 10.43 -11.91 4.96
N GLY A 65 10.77 -10.64 5.12
CA GLY A 65 11.93 -10.04 4.48
C GLY A 65 11.71 -9.44 3.11
N ALA A 66 10.45 -9.29 2.68
CA ALA A 66 10.15 -8.62 1.43
C ALA A 66 10.28 -7.10 1.56
N ILE A 67 10.36 -6.43 0.41
CA ILE A 67 10.26 -4.98 0.34
C ILE A 67 8.96 -4.59 -0.37
N VAL A 68 8.50 -3.36 -0.15
CA VAL A 68 7.41 -2.79 -0.94
C VAL A 68 8.02 -2.28 -2.24
N ASP A 69 7.73 -2.98 -3.34
CA ASP A 69 8.39 -2.71 -4.62
C ASP A 69 7.62 -1.71 -5.48
N ASP A 70 6.30 -1.84 -5.56
CA ASP A 70 5.49 -0.93 -6.37
C ASP A 70 4.03 -0.96 -5.91
N ILE A 71 3.31 0.07 -6.34
CA ILE A 71 1.87 0.20 -6.11
C ILE A 71 1.22 0.42 -7.47
N ILE A 72 0.25 -0.43 -7.81
CA ILE A 72 -0.33 -0.48 -9.15
C ILE A 72 -1.85 -0.27 -9.06
N VAL A 73 -2.36 0.72 -9.78
CA VAL A 73 -3.81 0.94 -9.89
C VAL A 73 -4.40 0.06 -10.98
N ASN A 74 -5.69 -0.27 -10.86
CA ASN A 74 -6.42 -1.12 -11.80
C ASN A 74 -5.75 -2.49 -12.03
N ALA A 75 -4.93 -2.94 -11.08
CA ALA A 75 -4.26 -4.24 -11.18
C ALA A 75 -5.20 -5.40 -10.92
N ASN A 76 -6.23 -5.19 -10.11
CA ASN A 76 -7.26 -6.19 -9.83
C ASN A 76 -8.62 -5.61 -10.21
N ILE A 77 -9.04 -5.89 -11.44
CA ILE A 77 -10.30 -5.38 -11.99
C ILE A 77 -11.50 -6.26 -11.63
N SER A 78 -11.32 -7.30 -10.81
CA SER A 78 -12.44 -8.09 -10.33
C SER A 78 -13.34 -7.24 -9.43
N GLU A 79 -14.61 -7.58 -9.36
CA GLU A 79 -15.55 -6.87 -8.51
C GLU A 79 -15.11 -6.89 -7.04
N THR A 80 -14.63 -8.04 -6.57
CA THR A 80 -14.14 -8.19 -5.20
C THR A 80 -12.91 -7.32 -4.93
N GLY A 81 -11.95 -7.33 -5.86
CA GLY A 81 -10.75 -6.50 -5.73
C GLY A 81 -11.08 -5.03 -5.72
N PHE A 82 -11.99 -4.59 -6.58
CA PHE A 82 -12.42 -3.20 -6.63
C PHE A 82 -13.09 -2.76 -5.33
N LYS A 83 -13.97 -3.58 -4.79
CA LYS A 83 -14.67 -3.26 -3.53
C LYS A 83 -13.71 -3.15 -2.36
N ARG A 84 -12.63 -3.95 -2.36
CA ARG A 84 -11.66 -3.97 -1.27
C ARG A 84 -10.64 -2.86 -1.34
N SER A 85 -10.19 -2.46 -2.53
CA SER A 85 -9.04 -1.58 -2.67
C SER A 85 -9.05 -0.71 -3.92
N PHE A 86 -10.19 -0.51 -4.56
CA PHE A 86 -10.29 0.16 -5.87
C PHE A 86 -9.45 -0.54 -6.96
N GLY A 87 -9.17 -1.82 -6.79
CA GLY A 87 -8.31 -2.53 -7.72
C GLY A 87 -6.83 -2.20 -7.56
N VAL A 88 -6.45 -1.50 -6.50
CA VAL A 88 -5.04 -1.19 -6.22
C VAL A 88 -4.37 -2.43 -5.65
N MET A 89 -3.18 -2.73 -6.14
CA MET A 89 -2.36 -3.82 -5.63
C MET A 89 -0.98 -3.32 -5.24
N VAL A 90 -0.45 -3.90 -4.17
CA VAL A 90 0.91 -3.63 -3.71
C VAL A 90 1.77 -4.81 -4.11
N ASN A 91 2.86 -4.54 -4.83
CA ASN A 91 3.84 -5.55 -5.18
C ASN A 91 4.89 -5.65 -4.08
N TYR A 92 5.08 -6.85 -3.57
CA TYR A 92 6.15 -7.16 -2.62
C TYR A 92 7.23 -7.96 -3.34
N LEU A 93 8.49 -7.58 -3.14
CA LEU A 93 9.62 -8.23 -3.79
C LEU A 93 10.48 -8.93 -2.74
N TYR A 94 10.81 -10.18 -3.01
CA TYR A 94 11.71 -10.97 -2.18
C TYR A 94 13.06 -11.05 -2.88
N GLU A 95 13.99 -10.19 -2.46
CA GLU A 95 15.36 -10.17 -2.99
C GLU A 95 16.23 -11.13 -2.16
N LEU A 96 16.59 -12.27 -2.72
CA LEU A 96 17.30 -13.33 -1.99
C LEU A 96 18.51 -12.81 -1.20
N LYS A 97 19.26 -11.87 -1.77
CA LYS A 97 20.43 -11.28 -1.12
C LYS A 97 20.11 -10.52 0.15
N ASN A 98 18.88 -10.00 0.25
CA ASN A 98 18.51 -9.03 1.28
C ASN A 98 17.40 -9.51 2.21
N ILE A 99 16.88 -10.72 2.00
CA ILE A 99 15.76 -11.23 2.80
C ILE A 99 16.10 -11.22 4.29
N GLU A 100 17.26 -11.74 4.66
CA GLU A 100 17.66 -11.82 6.06
C GLU A 100 17.84 -10.43 6.68
N LYS A 101 18.51 -9.53 5.96
CA LYS A 101 18.70 -8.16 6.41
C LYS A 101 17.38 -7.43 6.55
N ASN A 102 16.50 -7.55 5.57
CA ASN A 102 15.20 -6.89 5.61
C ASN A 102 14.34 -7.42 6.76
N HIS A 103 14.39 -8.72 7.00
CA HIS A 103 13.70 -9.34 8.12
C HIS A 103 14.21 -8.78 9.46
N GLU A 104 15.52 -8.72 9.62
CA GLU A 104 16.14 -8.19 10.86
C GLU A 104 15.79 -6.70 11.05
N ASP A 105 15.88 -5.90 10.00
CA ASP A 105 15.52 -4.48 10.07
C ASP A 105 14.07 -4.29 10.48
N TYR A 106 13.18 -5.10 9.93
CA TYR A 106 11.78 -5.06 10.28
C TYR A 106 11.53 -5.43 11.74
N MET A 107 12.12 -6.56 12.18
CA MET A 107 11.90 -7.08 13.52
C MET A 107 12.56 -6.23 14.61
N ASN A 108 13.74 -5.69 14.33
CA ASN A 108 14.53 -4.96 15.34
C ASN A 108 14.29 -3.45 15.33
N ASN A 109 13.98 -2.89 14.18
CA ASN A 109 13.90 -1.43 14.00
C ASN A 109 12.53 -0.97 13.50
N ASN A 110 11.58 -1.87 13.33
CA ASN A 110 10.26 -1.59 12.75
C ASN A 110 10.37 -0.89 11.39
N LYS A 111 11.42 -1.19 10.65
CA LYS A 111 11.70 -0.55 9.38
C LYS A 111 10.95 -1.22 8.24
N THR A 112 10.22 -0.43 7.46
CA THR A 112 9.59 -0.87 6.22
C THR A 112 10.52 -0.52 5.08
N THR A 113 11.11 -1.55 4.46
CA THR A 113 12.02 -1.35 3.32
C THR A 113 11.20 -1.18 2.05
N VAL A 114 11.52 -0.14 1.29
CA VAL A 114 10.78 0.19 0.05
C VAL A 114 11.76 0.40 -1.09
N SER A 115 11.27 0.18 -2.33
CA SER A 115 12.05 0.47 -3.54
C SER A 115 12.24 1.98 -3.74
N ASN A 116 13.17 2.34 -4.62
CA ASN A 116 13.35 3.75 -5.00
C ASN A 116 12.08 4.32 -5.61
N LYS A 117 11.34 3.53 -6.35
CA LYS A 117 10.07 3.92 -6.95
C LYS A 117 9.06 4.33 -5.88
N VAL A 118 8.92 3.52 -4.85
CA VAL A 118 8.00 3.81 -3.74
C VAL A 118 8.49 5.00 -2.92
N LYS A 119 9.80 5.15 -2.74
CA LYS A 119 10.36 6.33 -2.07
C LYS A 119 9.94 7.63 -2.75
N LYS A 120 9.90 7.65 -4.08
CA LYS A 120 9.46 8.81 -4.83
C LYS A 120 7.99 9.15 -4.56
N TYR A 121 7.15 8.16 -4.38
CA TYR A 121 5.75 8.39 -4.02
C TYR A 121 5.62 9.03 -2.64
N LEU A 122 6.51 8.68 -1.73
CA LEU A 122 6.47 9.19 -0.35
C LEU A 122 7.03 10.60 -0.21
N ASN A 123 7.91 11.01 -1.12
CA ASN A 123 8.62 12.29 -1.03
C ASN A 123 7.88 13.47 -1.67
N ASN A 124 6.72 13.26 -2.20
CA ASN A 124 5.95 14.32 -2.85
C ASN A 124 4.73 14.74 -2.02
#